data_3638d2adf981a8abf756bc800bbf924e
#
_entry.id   3638d2adf981a8abf756bc800bbf924e
#
_cell.length_a   1.000
_cell.length_b   1.000
_cell.length_c   1.000
_cell.angle_alpha   90.00
_cell.angle_beta   90.00
_cell.angle_gamma   90.00
#
_symmetry.space_group_name_H-M   'P 1'
#
loop_
_entity.id
_entity.type
_entity.pdbx_description
1 polymer ?
#
loop_
_entity_poly.entity_id
_entity_poly.type
_entity_poly.pdbx_seq_one_letter_code
_entity_poly.pdbx_strand_id
1 'polypeptide(L)'
;MRYLLYFFLILGIHNAQVTGLNGWDLFIDPGHSQDENMGINGYSEAKEVLQVGLELMDILNSQSDIDTVYISRTNDNQSVSLYQRTNYANTVGASWFHSIHSDASSNTNTNRTLLLWGQRNNGNPDPPVGGEEMSSFMIDILTQGMRIGTTGSWGDCSFYTWSDYCANSGGPYLYVNRNTNMPSQLSEEGHHTNPAQNQLVMNAEYKRMLAYLFFWSILDYHGINRPFVGQLAGQIIDIESQEPINGSIVQSDEYLYTTDTYNSLFYQYSNNEQELKNGFYWLEGLSDSTYEVIISAPGYYSDTSQVSILDTFITFHDVGLLSSQPPIVVETFPVEGDSLFPSLEPIEIHFSRPMDTVSVLASVVFSPSTNFEGYWYDNQTLILTPDSLSFETNYTITIFDEAHDVHGHSMDGDQNGESGGNFQLHFRTGPADMIPPEIVSTFPPNVANNIEIFPIINIQFDETLNT
;
A
#
# COMPACT_ATOMS: atom_id res chain seq x y z
N MET A 1 16.00 37.26 -32.49
CA MET A 1 15.40 36.27 -31.59
C MET A 1 14.55 35.35 -32.46
N ARG A 2 15.07 34.17 -32.81
CA ARG A 2 14.37 33.16 -33.62
C ARG A 2 13.82 32.13 -32.63
N TYR A 3 12.50 32.04 -32.51
CA TYR A 3 11.81 30.95 -31.79
C TYR A 3 11.87 29.70 -32.68
N LEU A 4 12.62 28.69 -32.24
CA LEU A 4 12.55 27.34 -32.78
C LEU A 4 11.30 26.69 -32.18
N LEU A 5 10.25 26.52 -32.98
CA LEU A 5 9.13 25.63 -32.62
C LEU A 5 9.62 24.19 -32.80
N TYR A 6 9.78 23.47 -31.71
CA TYR A 6 9.89 22.02 -31.74
C TYR A 6 8.49 21.44 -31.94
N PHE A 7 8.22 20.94 -33.13
CA PHE A 7 7.12 20.04 -33.40
C PHE A 7 7.52 18.66 -32.84
N PHE A 8 6.97 18.29 -31.70
CA PHE A 8 6.99 16.89 -31.29
C PHE A 8 6.01 16.14 -32.20
N LEU A 9 6.55 15.38 -33.14
CA LEU A 9 5.79 14.37 -33.87
C LEU A 9 5.58 13.21 -32.86
N ILE A 10 4.43 13.21 -32.18
CA ILE A 10 3.96 12.02 -31.47
C ILE A 10 3.62 11.01 -32.59
N LEU A 11 4.55 10.14 -32.91
CA LEU A 11 4.27 8.89 -33.59
C LEU A 11 3.46 8.05 -32.61
N GLY A 12 2.15 8.24 -32.58
CA GLY A 12 1.27 7.30 -31.92
C GLY A 12 1.55 5.91 -32.50
N ILE A 13 2.05 4.99 -31.70
CA ILE A 13 2.05 3.58 -32.03
C ILE A 13 0.56 3.24 -32.15
N HIS A 14 0.04 3.17 -33.37
CA HIS A 14 -1.28 2.64 -33.62
C HIS A 14 -1.15 1.14 -33.36
N ASN A 15 -1.43 0.71 -32.13
CA ASN A 15 -1.68 -0.70 -31.84
C ASN A 15 -2.80 -1.14 -32.76
N ALA A 16 -2.60 -2.27 -33.44
CA ALA A 16 -3.63 -2.80 -34.32
C ALA A 16 -4.90 -3.04 -33.47
N GLN A 17 -5.99 -2.38 -33.85
CA GLN A 17 -7.28 -2.52 -33.19
C GLN A 17 -7.67 -4.00 -33.20
N VAL A 18 -8.04 -4.56 -32.04
CA VAL A 18 -8.56 -5.93 -31.97
C VAL A 18 -9.93 -6.00 -32.64
N THR A 19 -10.20 -7.11 -33.31
CA THR A 19 -11.46 -7.34 -34.01
C THR A 19 -12.18 -8.56 -33.44
N GLY A 20 -13.49 -8.53 -33.47
CA GLY A 20 -14.37 -9.60 -32.97
C GLY A 20 -15.40 -9.13 -31.97
N LEU A 21 -15.40 -7.83 -31.58
CA LEU A 21 -16.43 -7.23 -30.77
C LEU A 21 -17.51 -6.49 -31.59
N ASN A 22 -17.38 -6.47 -32.93
CA ASN A 22 -18.38 -5.88 -33.80
C ASN A 22 -19.76 -6.56 -33.59
N GLY A 23 -20.83 -5.78 -33.44
CA GLY A 23 -22.17 -6.27 -33.09
C GLY A 23 -22.39 -6.47 -31.59
N TRP A 24 -21.47 -6.00 -30.73
CA TRP A 24 -21.58 -6.06 -29.29
C TRP A 24 -21.49 -4.67 -28.67
N ASP A 25 -22.37 -4.38 -27.71
CA ASP A 25 -22.43 -3.11 -26.98
C ASP A 25 -22.21 -3.35 -25.50
N LEU A 26 -21.39 -2.53 -24.87
CA LEU A 26 -21.19 -2.57 -23.42
C LEU A 26 -21.85 -1.38 -22.73
N PHE A 27 -22.56 -1.64 -21.65
CA PHE A 27 -23.00 -0.61 -20.71
C PHE A 27 -22.14 -0.67 -19.44
N ILE A 28 -21.31 0.34 -19.24
CA ILE A 28 -20.50 0.52 -18.05
C ILE A 28 -21.31 1.31 -17.02
N ASP A 29 -21.40 0.78 -15.80
CA ASP A 29 -22.09 1.42 -14.68
C ASP A 29 -21.11 1.68 -13.52
N PRO A 30 -20.37 2.82 -13.53
CA PRO A 30 -19.60 3.21 -12.36
C PRO A 30 -20.52 3.42 -11.16
N GLY A 31 -20.31 2.62 -10.10
CA GLY A 31 -21.14 2.65 -8.90
C GLY A 31 -21.20 4.03 -8.24
N HIS A 32 -22.21 4.23 -7.39
CA HIS A 32 -22.33 5.44 -6.57
C HIS A 32 -22.26 6.78 -7.35
N SER A 33 -22.10 7.89 -6.65
CA SER A 33 -21.88 9.24 -7.15
C SER A 33 -21.70 10.22 -5.97
N GLN A 34 -21.25 11.43 -6.23
CA GLN A 34 -21.21 12.52 -5.25
C GLN A 34 -20.42 12.17 -3.96
N ASP A 35 -19.22 11.64 -4.13
CA ASP A 35 -18.34 11.24 -3.03
C ASP A 35 -18.93 10.16 -2.10
N GLU A 36 -19.91 9.39 -2.55
CA GLU A 36 -20.42 8.25 -1.77
C GLU A 36 -19.33 7.21 -1.53
N ASN A 37 -19.41 6.51 -0.41
CA ASN A 37 -18.47 5.51 0.06
C ASN A 37 -17.03 6.06 0.13
N MET A 38 -16.85 6.96 1.11
CA MET A 38 -15.56 7.59 1.32
C MET A 38 -14.52 6.57 1.80
N GLY A 39 -13.40 6.47 1.08
CA GLY A 39 -12.26 5.66 1.46
C GLY A 39 -11.49 6.24 2.65
N ILE A 40 -10.65 5.41 3.24
CA ILE A 40 -9.96 5.72 4.50
C ILE A 40 -9.05 6.96 4.40
N ASN A 41 -8.48 7.22 3.23
CA ASN A 41 -7.62 8.37 2.96
C ASN A 41 -8.36 9.56 2.31
N GLY A 42 -9.71 9.54 2.31
CA GLY A 42 -10.52 10.63 1.78
C GLY A 42 -10.75 10.59 0.27
N TYR A 43 -10.41 9.50 -0.41
CA TYR A 43 -10.72 9.26 -1.81
C TYR A 43 -11.89 8.27 -1.93
N SER A 44 -13.02 8.70 -2.49
CA SER A 44 -14.25 7.92 -2.49
C SER A 44 -14.27 6.83 -3.56
N GLU A 45 -14.98 5.72 -3.28
CA GLU A 45 -15.33 4.71 -4.27
C GLU A 45 -15.97 5.35 -5.50
N ALA A 46 -16.91 6.29 -5.31
CA ALA A 46 -17.59 6.97 -6.41
C ALA A 46 -16.62 7.61 -7.42
N LYS A 47 -15.51 8.19 -6.97
CA LYS A 47 -14.48 8.78 -7.85
C LYS A 47 -13.60 7.72 -8.50
N GLU A 48 -13.20 6.72 -7.72
CA GLU A 48 -12.38 5.60 -8.17
C GLU A 48 -13.01 4.91 -9.37
N VAL A 49 -14.19 4.34 -9.19
CA VAL A 49 -14.88 3.53 -10.21
C VAL A 49 -15.34 4.35 -11.42
N LEU A 50 -15.59 5.66 -11.25
CA LEU A 50 -15.85 6.55 -12.38
C LEU A 50 -14.63 6.65 -13.31
N GLN A 51 -13.44 6.84 -12.73
CA GLN A 51 -12.22 6.96 -13.54
C GLN A 51 -11.87 5.63 -14.21
N VAL A 52 -12.00 4.51 -13.51
CA VAL A 52 -11.82 3.18 -14.11
C VAL A 52 -12.80 2.95 -15.26
N GLY A 53 -14.07 3.29 -15.08
CA GLY A 53 -15.08 3.15 -16.13
C GLY A 53 -14.82 4.04 -17.36
N LEU A 54 -14.32 5.27 -17.15
CA LEU A 54 -13.94 6.18 -18.26
C LEU A 54 -12.71 5.67 -19.01
N GLU A 55 -11.69 5.16 -18.31
CA GLU A 55 -10.50 4.54 -18.92
C GLU A 55 -10.87 3.28 -19.70
N LEU A 56 -11.76 2.43 -19.17
CA LEU A 56 -12.26 1.25 -19.88
C LEU A 56 -12.99 1.64 -21.17
N MET A 57 -13.82 2.69 -21.10
CA MET A 57 -14.51 3.21 -22.30
C MET A 57 -13.50 3.72 -23.35
N ASP A 58 -12.46 4.43 -22.93
CA ASP A 58 -11.40 4.93 -23.82
C ASP A 58 -10.65 3.77 -24.48
N ILE A 59 -10.22 2.76 -23.72
CA ILE A 59 -9.50 1.59 -24.22
C ILE A 59 -10.36 0.82 -25.23
N LEU A 60 -11.62 0.53 -24.90
CA LEU A 60 -12.53 -0.18 -25.81
C LEU A 60 -12.75 0.55 -27.11
N ASN A 61 -13.02 1.85 -27.05
CA ASN A 61 -13.25 2.68 -28.24
C ASN A 61 -12.00 2.88 -29.11
N SER A 62 -10.81 2.92 -28.50
CA SER A 62 -9.56 3.16 -29.23
C SER A 62 -8.87 1.89 -29.71
N GLN A 63 -9.04 0.76 -29.00
CA GLN A 63 -8.28 -0.46 -29.21
C GLN A 63 -9.12 -1.66 -29.69
N SER A 64 -10.44 -1.50 -29.89
CA SER A 64 -11.29 -2.59 -30.38
C SER A 64 -12.29 -2.13 -31.43
N ASP A 65 -12.96 -3.09 -32.09
CA ASP A 65 -14.03 -2.85 -33.05
C ASP A 65 -15.44 -2.96 -32.40
N ILE A 66 -15.53 -2.71 -31.08
CA ILE A 66 -16.82 -2.68 -30.37
C ILE A 66 -17.77 -1.62 -31.00
N ASP A 67 -19.06 -1.97 -31.10
CA ASP A 67 -20.00 -1.04 -31.73
C ASP A 67 -20.23 0.22 -30.88
N THR A 68 -20.62 0.05 -29.62
CA THR A 68 -20.88 1.17 -28.73
C THR A 68 -20.55 0.84 -27.27
N VAL A 69 -19.90 1.79 -26.61
CA VAL A 69 -19.74 1.76 -25.15
C VAL A 69 -20.57 2.86 -24.53
N TYR A 70 -21.59 2.44 -23.77
CA TYR A 70 -22.42 3.33 -22.98
C TYR A 70 -21.88 3.44 -21.55
N ILE A 71 -22.15 4.55 -20.89
CA ILE A 71 -21.75 4.76 -19.49
C ILE A 71 -22.88 5.47 -18.72
N SER A 72 -23.15 5.05 -17.49
CA SER A 72 -24.27 5.59 -16.70
C SER A 72 -24.07 7.04 -16.24
N ARG A 73 -22.82 7.44 -16.00
CA ARG A 73 -22.41 8.80 -15.61
C ARG A 73 -21.00 9.13 -16.10
N THR A 74 -20.73 10.39 -16.36
CA THR A 74 -19.44 10.87 -16.88
C THR A 74 -18.75 11.86 -15.95
N ASN A 75 -19.36 12.18 -14.82
CA ASN A 75 -18.76 13.01 -13.78
C ASN A 75 -19.34 12.62 -12.40
N ASP A 76 -18.60 12.95 -11.33
CA ASP A 76 -19.01 12.55 -10.00
C ASP A 76 -20.20 13.35 -9.44
N ASN A 77 -20.41 14.58 -9.88
CA ASN A 77 -21.55 15.40 -9.46
C ASN A 77 -22.90 14.91 -10.01
N GLN A 78 -22.87 14.02 -10.99
CA GLN A 78 -24.05 13.48 -11.64
C GLN A 78 -24.66 12.37 -10.77
N SER A 79 -25.74 12.68 -10.05
CA SER A 79 -26.49 11.68 -9.30
C SER A 79 -27.34 10.82 -10.23
N VAL A 80 -27.14 9.51 -10.20
CA VAL A 80 -27.86 8.54 -11.04
C VAL A 80 -28.39 7.40 -10.16
N SER A 81 -29.71 7.32 -10.02
CA SER A 81 -30.36 6.26 -9.24
C SER A 81 -30.20 4.89 -9.92
N LEU A 82 -30.32 3.80 -9.14
CA LEU A 82 -30.28 2.44 -9.67
C LEU A 82 -31.31 2.22 -10.79
N TYR A 83 -32.52 2.78 -10.65
CA TYR A 83 -33.52 2.75 -11.70
C TYR A 83 -33.07 3.44 -12.99
N GLN A 84 -32.46 4.61 -12.88
CA GLN A 84 -31.99 5.34 -14.07
C GLN A 84 -30.89 4.59 -14.80
N ARG A 85 -29.97 3.95 -14.05
CA ARG A 85 -28.86 3.13 -14.60
C ARG A 85 -29.40 1.97 -15.43
N THR A 86 -30.23 1.12 -14.81
CA THR A 86 -30.82 -0.05 -15.48
C THR A 86 -31.80 0.32 -16.60
N ASN A 87 -32.63 1.36 -16.41
CA ASN A 87 -33.53 1.83 -17.46
C ASN A 87 -32.82 2.40 -18.67
N TYR A 88 -31.66 3.08 -18.48
CA TYR A 88 -30.85 3.57 -19.58
C TYR A 88 -30.26 2.40 -20.37
N ALA A 89 -29.62 1.43 -19.69
CA ALA A 89 -29.07 0.24 -20.32
C ALA A 89 -30.15 -0.53 -21.13
N ASN A 90 -31.34 -0.73 -20.55
CA ASN A 90 -32.47 -1.39 -21.21
C ASN A 90 -33.01 -0.60 -22.42
N THR A 91 -33.02 0.74 -22.34
CA THR A 91 -33.51 1.61 -23.41
C THR A 91 -32.58 1.61 -24.63
N VAL A 92 -31.27 1.61 -24.41
CA VAL A 92 -30.31 1.55 -25.52
C VAL A 92 -30.16 0.14 -26.06
N GLY A 93 -30.61 -0.87 -25.31
CA GLY A 93 -30.54 -2.27 -25.73
C GLY A 93 -29.12 -2.81 -25.71
N ALA A 94 -28.31 -2.42 -24.72
CA ALA A 94 -26.93 -2.88 -24.60
C ALA A 94 -26.84 -4.42 -24.55
N SER A 95 -25.76 -4.97 -25.09
CA SER A 95 -25.54 -6.41 -25.10
C SER A 95 -25.08 -6.94 -23.75
N TRP A 96 -24.47 -6.08 -22.91
CA TRP A 96 -23.91 -6.39 -21.61
C TRP A 96 -23.99 -5.22 -20.64
N PHE A 97 -24.20 -5.52 -19.34
CA PHE A 97 -24.17 -4.54 -18.26
C PHE A 97 -23.11 -4.90 -17.23
N HIS A 98 -22.16 -4.00 -17.00
CA HIS A 98 -21.10 -4.17 -15.99
C HIS A 98 -21.13 -3.03 -14.98
N SER A 99 -21.48 -3.33 -13.71
CA SER A 99 -21.39 -2.40 -12.60
C SER A 99 -20.03 -2.52 -11.92
N ILE A 100 -19.30 -1.39 -11.81
CA ILE A 100 -17.96 -1.34 -11.26
C ILE A 100 -18.03 -0.71 -9.86
N HIS A 101 -17.52 -1.40 -8.86
CA HIS A 101 -17.51 -1.05 -7.46
C HIS A 101 -16.17 -1.35 -6.79
N SER A 102 -15.96 -0.83 -5.58
CA SER A 102 -14.95 -1.28 -4.63
C SER A 102 -15.56 -1.51 -3.26
N ASP A 103 -15.18 -2.59 -2.61
CA ASP A 103 -15.79 -3.08 -1.37
C ASP A 103 -15.32 -2.32 -0.12
N ALA A 104 -15.99 -2.56 0.99
CA ALA A 104 -15.64 -2.00 2.30
C ALA A 104 -15.57 -3.09 3.37
N SER A 105 -14.65 -2.94 4.31
CA SER A 105 -14.54 -3.82 5.48
C SER A 105 -14.25 -3.01 6.74
N SER A 106 -14.82 -3.42 7.87
CA SER A 106 -14.42 -2.91 9.18
C SER A 106 -13.00 -3.32 9.58
N ASN A 107 -12.48 -4.40 8.99
CA ASN A 107 -11.07 -4.77 9.09
C ASN A 107 -10.31 -4.13 7.92
N THR A 108 -9.58 -3.08 8.19
CA THR A 108 -8.82 -2.31 7.19
C THR A 108 -7.67 -3.09 6.53
N ASN A 109 -7.28 -4.23 7.08
CA ASN A 109 -6.32 -5.13 6.43
C ASN A 109 -6.95 -5.98 5.31
N THR A 110 -8.29 -5.99 5.20
CA THR A 110 -8.98 -6.72 4.12
C THR A 110 -8.77 -5.99 2.80
N ASN A 111 -8.28 -6.72 1.80
CA ASN A 111 -8.18 -6.25 0.42
C ASN A 111 -8.33 -7.44 -0.53
N ARG A 112 -9.48 -7.52 -1.22
CA ARG A 112 -9.86 -8.68 -2.04
C ARG A 112 -10.73 -8.26 -3.21
N THR A 113 -10.64 -9.01 -4.30
CA THR A 113 -11.57 -8.92 -5.42
C THR A 113 -12.81 -9.78 -5.18
N LEU A 114 -13.95 -9.36 -5.73
CA LEU A 114 -15.20 -10.09 -5.70
C LEU A 114 -16.00 -9.80 -6.98
N LEU A 115 -16.60 -10.83 -7.58
CA LEU A 115 -17.55 -10.70 -8.68
C LEU A 115 -18.90 -11.26 -8.26
N LEU A 116 -19.98 -10.52 -8.58
CA LEU A 116 -21.34 -10.89 -8.27
C LEU A 116 -22.22 -10.88 -9.54
N TRP A 117 -22.62 -12.05 -9.99
CA TRP A 117 -23.51 -12.21 -11.14
C TRP A 117 -24.96 -12.49 -10.71
N GLY A 118 -25.91 -12.15 -11.58
CA GLY A 118 -27.32 -12.31 -11.30
C GLY A 118 -27.73 -13.78 -11.13
N GLN A 119 -28.22 -14.16 -9.94
CA GLN A 119 -28.60 -15.52 -9.60
C GLN A 119 -30.05 -15.57 -9.09
N ARG A 120 -30.80 -16.58 -9.52
CA ARG A 120 -32.10 -16.92 -8.98
C ARG A 120 -32.01 -17.69 -7.66
N ASN A 121 -33.06 -17.71 -6.89
CA ASN A 121 -33.15 -18.43 -5.61
C ASN A 121 -32.98 -19.96 -5.73
N ASN A 122 -33.06 -20.54 -6.91
CA ASN A 122 -32.82 -21.94 -7.17
C ASN A 122 -31.35 -22.26 -7.50
N GLY A 123 -30.46 -21.25 -7.42
CA GLY A 123 -29.02 -21.39 -7.70
C GLY A 123 -28.64 -21.19 -9.17
N ASN A 124 -29.58 -21.10 -10.09
CA ASN A 124 -29.27 -20.92 -11.50
C ASN A 124 -29.01 -19.45 -11.87
N PRO A 125 -28.16 -19.19 -12.88
CA PRO A 125 -28.01 -17.85 -13.43
C PRO A 125 -29.37 -17.25 -13.87
N ASP A 126 -29.56 -15.96 -13.67
CA ASP A 126 -30.70 -15.23 -14.14
C ASP A 126 -30.61 -14.97 -15.65
N PRO A 127 -31.65 -15.26 -16.47
CA PRO A 127 -31.62 -14.98 -17.90
C PRO A 127 -31.71 -13.46 -18.21
N PRO A 128 -31.00 -13.01 -19.26
CA PRO A 128 -30.13 -13.77 -20.17
C PRO A 128 -28.83 -14.17 -19.47
N VAL A 129 -28.42 -15.44 -19.71
CA VAL A 129 -27.22 -16.00 -19.09
C VAL A 129 -25.92 -15.42 -19.68
N GLY A 130 -24.82 -15.52 -18.96
CA GLY A 130 -23.48 -15.03 -19.36
C GLY A 130 -22.70 -14.40 -18.20
N GLY A 131 -23.41 -13.78 -17.22
CA GLY A 131 -22.79 -13.10 -16.09
C GLY A 131 -21.86 -14.00 -15.26
N GLU A 132 -22.25 -15.26 -15.04
CA GLU A 132 -21.40 -16.25 -14.33
C GLU A 132 -20.10 -16.53 -15.10
N GLU A 133 -20.20 -16.77 -16.41
CA GLU A 133 -19.05 -17.08 -17.26
C GLU A 133 -18.07 -15.90 -17.37
N MET A 134 -18.56 -14.69 -17.68
CA MET A 134 -17.73 -13.48 -17.71
C MET A 134 -17.07 -13.23 -16.35
N SER A 135 -17.81 -13.37 -15.26
CA SER A 135 -17.26 -13.19 -13.92
C SER A 135 -16.16 -14.19 -13.60
N SER A 136 -16.21 -15.41 -14.13
CA SER A 136 -15.16 -16.43 -13.93
C SER A 136 -13.85 -16.07 -14.63
N PHE A 137 -13.89 -15.48 -15.83
CA PHE A 137 -12.69 -14.94 -16.48
C PHE A 137 -12.15 -13.71 -15.74
N MET A 138 -13.04 -12.80 -15.38
CA MET A 138 -12.69 -11.50 -14.80
C MET A 138 -12.06 -11.62 -13.43
N ILE A 139 -12.54 -12.51 -12.56
CA ILE A 139 -12.04 -12.65 -11.20
C ILE A 139 -10.55 -13.04 -11.17
N ASP A 140 -10.13 -13.95 -12.03
CA ASP A 140 -8.75 -14.41 -12.09
C ASP A 140 -7.82 -13.31 -12.60
N ILE A 141 -8.24 -12.59 -13.66
CA ILE A 141 -7.47 -11.51 -14.27
C ILE A 141 -7.32 -10.33 -13.29
N LEU A 142 -8.40 -9.90 -12.63
CA LEU A 142 -8.35 -8.85 -11.63
C LEU A 142 -7.46 -9.24 -10.46
N THR A 143 -7.63 -10.44 -9.90
CA THR A 143 -6.85 -10.92 -8.76
C THR A 143 -5.35 -10.93 -9.06
N GLN A 144 -4.97 -11.44 -10.24
CA GLN A 144 -3.57 -11.49 -10.67
C GLN A 144 -3.00 -10.09 -10.95
N GLY A 145 -3.75 -9.24 -11.68
CA GLY A 145 -3.29 -7.92 -12.06
C GLY A 145 -3.22 -6.94 -10.89
N MET A 146 -4.14 -7.02 -9.96
CA MET A 146 -4.12 -6.21 -8.73
C MET A 146 -3.16 -6.77 -7.66
N ARG A 147 -2.76 -8.05 -7.77
CA ARG A 147 -1.88 -8.74 -6.81
C ARG A 147 -2.44 -8.74 -5.39
N ILE A 148 -3.76 -8.84 -5.24
CA ILE A 148 -4.49 -8.88 -3.97
C ILE A 148 -5.21 -10.21 -3.79
N GLY A 149 -5.80 -10.44 -2.61
CA GLY A 149 -6.61 -11.64 -2.37
C GLY A 149 -7.90 -11.65 -3.20
N THR A 150 -8.61 -12.76 -3.21
CA THR A 150 -9.93 -12.89 -3.83
C THR A 150 -10.96 -13.48 -2.87
N THR A 151 -12.20 -13.02 -3.00
CA THR A 151 -13.38 -13.65 -2.40
C THR A 151 -14.03 -14.61 -3.40
N GLY A 152 -13.73 -14.43 -4.69
CA GLY A 152 -14.20 -15.29 -5.78
C GLY A 152 -15.34 -14.69 -6.58
N SER A 153 -15.87 -15.49 -7.51
CA SER A 153 -17.06 -15.18 -8.31
C SER A 153 -18.27 -15.92 -7.74
N TRP A 154 -19.33 -15.20 -7.42
CA TRP A 154 -20.51 -15.73 -6.75
C TRP A 154 -21.81 -15.27 -7.42
N GLY A 155 -22.81 -16.16 -7.42
CA GLY A 155 -24.18 -15.72 -7.63
C GLY A 155 -24.64 -14.84 -6.46
N ASP A 156 -25.25 -13.70 -6.76
CA ASP A 156 -25.60 -12.72 -5.74
C ASP A 156 -26.58 -13.25 -4.68
N CYS A 157 -27.50 -14.13 -5.03
CA CYS A 157 -28.36 -14.80 -4.04
C CYS A 157 -27.60 -15.77 -3.12
N SER A 158 -26.55 -16.43 -3.62
CA SER A 158 -25.71 -17.31 -2.82
C SER A 158 -24.70 -16.54 -1.94
N PHE A 159 -24.32 -15.36 -2.36
CA PHE A 159 -23.43 -14.48 -1.59
C PHE A 159 -24.17 -13.80 -0.42
N TYR A 160 -25.33 -13.17 -0.67
CA TYR A 160 -26.12 -12.43 0.33
C TYR A 160 -27.03 -13.36 1.18
N THR A 161 -26.46 -14.38 1.79
CA THR A 161 -27.19 -15.42 2.56
C THR A 161 -27.88 -14.92 3.83
N TRP A 162 -27.50 -13.75 4.33
CA TRP A 162 -28.13 -13.11 5.51
C TRP A 162 -29.44 -12.38 5.18
N SER A 163 -29.83 -12.36 3.91
CA SER A 163 -31.04 -11.71 3.44
C SER A 163 -32.06 -12.73 2.93
N ASP A 164 -33.28 -12.62 3.38
CA ASP A 164 -34.41 -13.43 2.88
C ASP A 164 -34.93 -12.95 1.53
N TYR A 165 -34.29 -11.95 0.91
CA TYR A 165 -34.79 -11.34 -0.32
C TYR A 165 -34.97 -12.37 -1.45
N CYS A 166 -33.93 -13.14 -1.74
CA CYS A 166 -33.97 -14.15 -2.81
C CYS A 166 -34.99 -15.23 -2.55
N ALA A 167 -35.13 -15.70 -1.30
CA ALA A 167 -36.16 -16.67 -0.92
C ALA A 167 -37.56 -16.15 -1.16
N ASN A 168 -37.81 -14.86 -0.91
CA ASN A 168 -39.14 -14.24 -1.00
C ASN A 168 -39.47 -13.73 -2.40
N SER A 169 -38.46 -13.23 -3.17
CA SER A 169 -38.67 -12.58 -4.48
C SER A 169 -38.31 -13.46 -5.68
N GLY A 170 -37.54 -14.53 -5.46
CA GLY A 170 -36.98 -15.35 -6.54
C GLY A 170 -35.61 -14.92 -7.04
N GLY A 171 -35.08 -13.75 -6.59
CA GLY A 171 -33.78 -13.17 -7.01
C GLY A 171 -33.84 -12.50 -8.39
N PRO A 172 -32.73 -11.99 -8.90
CA PRO A 172 -31.42 -11.74 -8.25
C PRO A 172 -31.50 -10.79 -7.05
N TYR A 173 -30.48 -10.85 -6.17
CA TYR A 173 -30.41 -9.98 -5.00
C TYR A 173 -30.12 -8.52 -5.39
N LEU A 174 -29.08 -8.31 -6.18
CA LEU A 174 -28.66 -6.97 -6.58
C LEU A 174 -29.68 -6.34 -7.53
N TYR A 175 -30.00 -5.07 -7.26
CA TYR A 175 -30.99 -4.33 -8.06
C TYR A 175 -30.58 -4.27 -9.53
N VAL A 176 -29.30 -4.00 -9.81
CA VAL A 176 -28.77 -3.87 -11.18
C VAL A 176 -28.86 -5.19 -11.94
N ASN A 177 -28.54 -6.32 -11.31
CA ASN A 177 -28.65 -7.63 -11.93
C ASN A 177 -30.12 -8.01 -12.22
N ARG A 178 -31.03 -7.64 -11.33
CA ARG A 178 -32.46 -7.98 -11.42
C ARG A 178 -33.26 -7.16 -12.44
N ASN A 179 -32.80 -5.91 -12.72
CA ASN A 179 -33.59 -4.96 -13.51
C ASN A 179 -32.95 -4.62 -14.86
N THR A 180 -31.90 -5.33 -15.26
CA THR A 180 -31.31 -5.27 -16.61
C THR A 180 -31.91 -6.38 -17.49
N ASN A 181 -32.08 -6.11 -18.80
CA ASN A 181 -32.61 -7.06 -19.77
C ASN A 181 -31.50 -7.81 -20.53
N MET A 182 -30.27 -7.62 -20.16
CA MET A 182 -29.07 -8.25 -20.73
C MET A 182 -28.29 -8.97 -19.65
N PRO A 183 -27.29 -9.84 -20.00
CA PRO A 183 -26.37 -10.40 -19.01
C PRO A 183 -25.71 -9.30 -18.20
N SER A 184 -25.59 -9.49 -16.89
CA SER A 184 -25.07 -8.48 -15.99
C SER A 184 -24.20 -9.06 -14.88
N GLN A 185 -23.29 -8.22 -14.39
CA GLN A 185 -22.44 -8.50 -13.26
C GLN A 185 -22.05 -7.21 -12.53
N LEU A 186 -21.61 -7.37 -11.28
CA LEU A 186 -20.98 -6.34 -10.48
C LEU A 186 -19.59 -6.83 -10.06
N SER A 187 -18.57 -5.99 -10.24
CA SER A 187 -17.22 -6.23 -9.75
C SER A 187 -16.92 -5.36 -8.54
N GLU A 188 -16.20 -5.93 -7.57
CA GLU A 188 -15.58 -5.23 -6.45
C GLU A 188 -14.07 -5.31 -6.64
N GLU A 189 -13.46 -4.19 -7.02
CA GLU A 189 -12.03 -4.10 -7.34
C GLU A 189 -11.21 -3.67 -6.11
N GLY A 190 -11.09 -4.57 -5.12
CA GLY A 190 -10.42 -4.30 -3.85
C GLY A 190 -11.32 -3.58 -2.85
N HIS A 191 -10.70 -3.01 -1.81
CA HIS A 191 -11.42 -2.37 -0.71
C HIS A 191 -10.96 -0.92 -0.52
N HIS A 192 -11.85 0.06 -0.75
CA HIS A 192 -11.56 1.49 -0.50
C HIS A 192 -11.30 1.81 0.98
N THR A 193 -11.63 0.90 1.89
CA THR A 193 -11.29 1.00 3.32
C THR A 193 -9.92 0.43 3.67
N ASN A 194 -9.19 -0.18 2.72
CA ASN A 194 -7.79 -0.59 2.91
C ASN A 194 -6.87 0.59 2.60
N PRO A 195 -5.95 0.98 3.51
CA PRO A 195 -5.12 2.18 3.31
C PRO A 195 -4.24 2.12 2.06
N ALA A 196 -3.56 1.01 1.81
CA ALA A 196 -2.68 0.85 0.65
C ALA A 196 -3.49 0.86 -0.66
N GLN A 197 -4.63 0.14 -0.71
CA GLN A 197 -5.50 0.12 -1.87
C GLN A 197 -6.06 1.51 -2.17
N ASN A 198 -6.53 2.24 -1.15
CA ASN A 198 -7.09 3.58 -1.34
C ASN A 198 -6.04 4.60 -1.82
N GLN A 199 -4.76 4.41 -1.48
CA GLN A 199 -3.67 5.19 -2.04
C GLN A 199 -3.37 4.82 -3.49
N LEU A 200 -3.35 3.53 -3.83
CA LEU A 200 -3.13 3.07 -5.21
C LEU A 200 -4.18 3.61 -6.16
N VAL A 201 -5.46 3.57 -5.81
CA VAL A 201 -6.55 4.06 -6.66
C VAL A 201 -6.64 5.59 -6.78
N MET A 202 -5.88 6.35 -5.99
CA MET A 202 -5.68 7.78 -6.26
C MET A 202 -4.81 7.99 -7.50
N ASN A 203 -3.90 7.07 -7.81
CA ASN A 203 -3.04 7.15 -8.99
C ASN A 203 -3.85 6.89 -10.28
N ALA A 204 -3.71 7.75 -11.27
CA ALA A 204 -4.46 7.65 -12.53
C ALA A 204 -4.03 6.42 -13.35
N GLU A 205 -2.73 6.14 -13.39
CA GLU A 205 -2.15 5.02 -14.13
C GLU A 205 -2.57 3.68 -13.52
N TYR A 206 -2.73 3.60 -12.20
CA TYR A 206 -3.25 2.40 -11.55
C TYR A 206 -4.70 2.12 -11.98
N LYS A 207 -5.56 3.14 -12.05
CA LYS A 207 -6.93 3.01 -12.56
C LYS A 207 -6.98 2.63 -14.03
N ARG A 208 -6.03 3.13 -14.83
CA ARG A 208 -5.90 2.71 -16.23
C ARG A 208 -5.46 1.24 -16.34
N MET A 209 -4.56 0.78 -15.46
CA MET A 209 -4.22 -0.64 -15.35
C MET A 209 -5.46 -1.50 -15.04
N LEU A 210 -6.30 -1.09 -14.07
CA LEU A 210 -7.56 -1.78 -13.76
C LEU A 210 -8.48 -1.87 -15.00
N ALA A 211 -8.58 -0.79 -15.75
CA ALA A 211 -9.36 -0.77 -16.99
C ALA A 211 -8.83 -1.77 -18.04
N TYR A 212 -7.51 -1.95 -18.16
CA TYR A 212 -6.93 -3.01 -19.00
C TYR A 212 -7.29 -4.41 -18.51
N LEU A 213 -7.32 -4.65 -17.22
CA LEU A 213 -7.73 -5.95 -16.67
C LEU A 213 -9.18 -6.28 -17.05
N PHE A 214 -10.08 -5.30 -17.01
CA PHE A 214 -11.45 -5.46 -17.51
C PHE A 214 -11.50 -5.68 -19.02
N PHE A 215 -10.75 -4.91 -19.79
CA PHE A 215 -10.66 -5.08 -21.23
C PHE A 215 -10.20 -6.50 -21.61
N TRP A 216 -9.14 -6.98 -21.00
CA TRP A 216 -8.64 -8.33 -21.25
C TRP A 216 -9.63 -9.42 -20.83
N SER A 217 -10.38 -9.22 -19.75
CA SER A 217 -11.45 -10.14 -19.34
C SER A 217 -12.55 -10.24 -20.40
N ILE A 218 -12.91 -9.12 -21.01
CA ILE A 218 -13.88 -9.07 -22.12
C ILE A 218 -13.34 -9.80 -23.33
N LEU A 219 -12.07 -9.60 -23.71
CA LEU A 219 -11.46 -10.31 -24.83
C LEU A 219 -11.43 -11.83 -24.60
N ASP A 220 -11.01 -12.27 -23.42
CA ASP A 220 -10.96 -13.69 -23.06
C ASP A 220 -12.35 -14.34 -23.09
N TYR A 221 -13.39 -13.65 -22.59
CA TYR A 221 -14.76 -14.12 -22.67
C TYR A 221 -15.24 -14.33 -24.12
N HIS A 222 -14.83 -13.44 -25.03
CA HIS A 222 -15.18 -13.56 -26.45
C HIS A 222 -14.21 -14.48 -27.24
N GLY A 223 -13.22 -15.07 -26.59
CA GLY A 223 -12.20 -15.90 -27.27
C GLY A 223 -11.32 -15.10 -28.22
N ILE A 224 -11.16 -13.80 -27.98
CA ILE A 224 -10.33 -12.89 -28.78
C ILE A 224 -8.94 -12.82 -28.17
N ASN A 225 -7.90 -13.01 -28.97
CA ASN A 225 -6.54 -12.87 -28.51
C ASN A 225 -6.26 -11.44 -28.07
N ARG A 226 -5.62 -11.28 -26.91
CA ARG A 226 -5.17 -9.99 -26.44
C ARG A 226 -4.18 -9.38 -27.42
N PRO A 227 -4.25 -8.06 -27.70
CA PRO A 227 -3.22 -7.41 -28.47
C PRO A 227 -1.90 -7.48 -27.74
N PHE A 228 -0.80 -7.56 -28.48
CA PHE A 228 0.51 -7.36 -27.90
C PHE A 228 0.63 -5.89 -27.50
N VAL A 229 0.49 -5.64 -26.22
CA VAL A 229 0.78 -4.36 -25.60
C VAL A 229 1.65 -4.64 -24.39
N GLY A 230 2.96 -4.45 -24.54
CA GLY A 230 3.88 -4.63 -23.44
C GLY A 230 3.61 -3.60 -22.36
N GLN A 231 3.42 -4.08 -21.14
CA GLN A 231 3.16 -3.25 -19.96
C GLN A 231 4.11 -3.65 -18.85
N LEU A 232 4.74 -2.67 -18.23
CA LEU A 232 5.61 -2.83 -17.08
C LEU A 232 5.03 -2.02 -15.91
N ALA A 233 4.80 -2.71 -14.79
CA ALA A 233 4.32 -2.09 -13.57
C ALA A 233 5.14 -2.55 -12.37
N GLY A 234 5.13 -1.78 -11.30
CA GLY A 234 5.75 -2.18 -10.05
C GLY A 234 5.55 -1.15 -8.95
N GLN A 235 6.08 -1.48 -7.78
CA GLN A 235 6.16 -0.58 -6.64
C GLN A 235 7.61 -0.36 -6.25
N ILE A 236 7.93 0.86 -5.88
CA ILE A 236 9.25 1.26 -5.39
C ILE A 236 9.12 1.53 -3.91
N ILE A 237 9.91 0.81 -3.13
CA ILE A 237 9.89 0.87 -1.66
C ILE A 237 11.29 1.11 -1.10
N ASP A 238 11.36 1.67 0.07
CA ASP A 238 12.56 1.66 0.90
C ASP A 238 12.75 0.26 1.49
N ILE A 239 13.92 -0.36 1.28
CA ILE A 239 14.16 -1.75 1.70
C ILE A 239 14.24 -1.91 3.22
N GLU A 240 14.48 -0.84 3.97
CA GLU A 240 14.62 -0.86 5.43
C GLU A 240 13.28 -0.63 6.12
N SER A 241 12.54 0.40 5.72
CA SER A 241 11.23 0.73 6.29
C SER A 241 10.06 -0.04 5.67
N GLN A 242 10.25 -0.62 4.48
CA GLN A 242 9.21 -1.24 3.64
C GLN A 242 8.13 -0.25 3.18
N GLU A 243 8.38 1.05 3.34
CA GLU A 243 7.46 2.10 2.93
C GLU A 243 7.64 2.48 1.46
N PRO A 244 6.57 2.79 0.72
CA PRO A 244 6.66 3.29 -0.65
C PRO A 244 7.45 4.60 -0.74
N ILE A 245 8.15 4.81 -1.85
CA ILE A 245 8.94 6.02 -2.10
C ILE A 245 8.21 6.90 -3.12
N ASN A 246 7.86 8.13 -2.72
CA ASN A 246 7.32 9.14 -3.62
C ASN A 246 8.42 9.80 -4.44
N GLY A 247 8.07 10.25 -5.66
CA GLY A 247 8.96 11.00 -6.52
C GLY A 247 10.14 10.19 -7.09
N SER A 248 10.06 8.87 -7.05
CA SER A 248 11.03 8.00 -7.71
C SER A 248 10.92 8.13 -9.23
N ILE A 249 12.05 8.17 -9.90
CA ILE A 249 12.16 8.24 -11.36
C ILE A 249 12.43 6.84 -11.89
N VAL A 250 11.56 6.36 -12.78
CA VAL A 250 11.73 5.12 -13.54
C VAL A 250 12.07 5.51 -14.96
N GLN A 251 13.23 5.09 -15.44
CA GLN A 251 13.72 5.38 -16.79
C GLN A 251 14.03 4.07 -17.51
N SER A 252 13.55 3.98 -18.76
CA SER A 252 13.88 2.88 -19.67
C SER A 252 13.86 3.39 -21.10
N ASP A 253 14.99 3.35 -21.80
CA ASP A 253 15.16 3.92 -23.14
C ASP A 253 14.58 5.34 -23.22
N GLU A 254 13.50 5.54 -24.00
CA GLU A 254 12.80 6.83 -24.14
C GLU A 254 11.65 7.02 -23.12
N TYR A 255 11.34 5.98 -22.32
CA TYR A 255 10.29 6.06 -21.31
C TYR A 255 10.82 6.70 -20.03
N LEU A 256 10.05 7.61 -19.49
CA LEU A 256 10.33 8.27 -18.22
C LEU A 256 9.03 8.42 -17.44
N TYR A 257 9.03 7.91 -16.21
CA TYR A 257 7.91 8.01 -15.29
C TYR A 257 8.38 8.50 -13.92
N THR A 258 7.55 9.28 -13.24
CA THR A 258 7.83 9.69 -11.85
C THR A 258 6.67 9.25 -10.96
N THR A 259 6.96 8.46 -9.93
CA THR A 259 5.94 7.93 -9.01
C THR A 259 5.24 9.06 -8.27
N ASP A 260 3.93 8.89 -8.06
CA ASP A 260 3.07 9.74 -7.23
C ASP A 260 3.00 11.23 -7.64
N THR A 261 3.51 11.58 -8.83
CA THR A 261 3.51 12.96 -9.30
C THR A 261 2.77 13.15 -10.63
N TYR A 262 2.83 12.17 -11.52
CA TYR A 262 2.17 12.26 -12.83
C TYR A 262 0.71 11.83 -12.69
N ASN A 263 -0.23 12.76 -13.01
CA ASN A 263 -1.69 12.56 -12.89
C ASN A 263 -2.17 12.09 -11.50
N SER A 264 -1.31 12.05 -10.50
CA SER A 264 -1.65 11.66 -9.15
C SER A 264 -2.52 12.73 -8.48
N LEU A 265 -3.43 12.26 -7.62
CA LEU A 265 -4.33 13.12 -6.84
C LEU A 265 -3.89 13.26 -5.38
N PHE A 266 -2.76 12.70 -4.97
CA PHE A 266 -2.33 12.68 -3.57
C PHE A 266 -2.34 14.04 -2.88
N TYR A 267 -1.74 15.05 -3.50
CA TYR A 267 -1.65 16.39 -2.94
C TYR A 267 -3.03 17.08 -2.76
N GLN A 268 -4.09 16.55 -3.34
CA GLN A 268 -5.45 17.06 -3.13
C GLN A 268 -6.08 16.53 -1.83
N TYR A 269 -5.54 15.45 -1.28
CA TYR A 269 -6.09 14.73 -0.12
C TYR A 269 -5.17 14.75 1.11
N SER A 270 -3.92 15.17 0.97
CA SER A 270 -2.99 15.43 2.07
C SER A 270 -2.14 16.66 1.81
N ASN A 271 -1.87 17.44 2.86
CA ASN A 271 -0.90 18.53 2.83
C ASN A 271 0.53 18.04 3.10
N ASN A 272 0.70 16.76 3.41
CA ASN A 272 1.98 16.13 3.67
C ASN A 272 2.17 15.00 2.65
N GLU A 273 3.05 15.19 1.68
CA GLU A 273 3.36 14.21 0.63
C GLU A 273 3.88 12.88 1.19
N GLN A 274 4.38 12.85 2.42
CA GLN A 274 4.85 11.63 3.07
C GLN A 274 3.72 10.77 3.66
N GLU A 275 2.55 11.33 3.90
CA GLU A 275 1.40 10.58 4.45
C GLU A 275 0.68 9.72 3.41
N LEU A 276 0.62 10.20 2.15
CA LEU A 276 -0.03 9.50 1.06
C LEU A 276 0.99 9.16 -0.01
N LYS A 277 1.35 7.89 -0.12
CA LYS A 277 2.35 7.41 -1.08
C LYS A 277 2.06 5.96 -1.45
N ASN A 278 2.33 5.57 -2.68
CA ASN A 278 2.15 4.20 -3.12
C ASN A 278 3.35 3.62 -3.88
N GLY A 279 4.31 4.46 -4.30
CA GLY A 279 5.48 4.05 -5.05
C GLY A 279 5.17 3.36 -6.39
N PHE A 280 3.93 3.39 -6.84
CA PHE A 280 3.48 2.72 -8.05
C PHE A 280 4.01 3.40 -9.30
N TYR A 281 4.42 2.60 -10.28
CA TYR A 281 4.76 3.06 -11.61
C TYR A 281 4.16 2.18 -12.70
N TRP A 282 3.98 2.77 -13.87
CA TRP A 282 3.36 2.15 -15.03
C TRP A 282 3.99 2.66 -16.32
N LEU A 283 4.50 1.73 -17.14
CA LEU A 283 4.96 2.02 -18.50
C LEU A 283 4.12 1.18 -19.48
N GLU A 284 3.52 1.85 -20.45
CA GLU A 284 2.64 1.26 -21.45
C GLU A 284 3.27 1.36 -22.84
N GLY A 285 2.97 0.41 -23.73
CA GLY A 285 3.38 0.47 -25.14
C GLY A 285 4.80 -0.05 -25.40
N LEU A 286 5.34 -0.85 -24.47
CA LEU A 286 6.64 -1.51 -24.65
C LEU A 286 6.54 -2.61 -25.70
N SER A 287 7.60 -2.80 -26.49
CA SER A 287 7.71 -3.92 -27.43
C SER A 287 8.20 -5.20 -26.74
N ASP A 288 8.04 -6.35 -27.41
CA ASP A 288 8.61 -7.63 -26.96
C ASP A 288 10.15 -7.56 -27.00
N SER A 289 10.73 -7.16 -25.89
CA SER A 289 12.17 -6.97 -25.74
C SER A 289 12.58 -7.02 -24.28
N THR A 290 13.87 -7.05 -24.04
CA THR A 290 14.46 -6.82 -22.72
C THR A 290 14.93 -5.38 -22.62
N TYR A 291 14.48 -4.70 -21.60
CA TYR A 291 14.79 -3.30 -21.32
C TYR A 291 15.72 -3.17 -20.13
N GLU A 292 16.67 -2.24 -20.23
CA GLU A 292 17.36 -1.75 -19.04
C GLU A 292 16.45 -0.75 -18.36
N VAL A 293 16.09 -1.04 -17.10
CA VAL A 293 15.25 -0.19 -16.27
C VAL A 293 16.12 0.39 -15.16
N ILE A 294 16.23 1.71 -15.12
CA ILE A 294 16.96 2.46 -14.10
C ILE A 294 15.95 3.13 -13.18
N ILE A 295 16.02 2.85 -11.90
CA ILE A 295 15.16 3.44 -10.87
C ILE A 295 16.01 4.25 -9.91
N SER A 296 15.63 5.51 -9.70
CA SER A 296 16.33 6.43 -8.82
C SER A 296 15.37 7.30 -8.02
N ALA A 297 15.76 7.66 -6.81
CA ALA A 297 15.03 8.60 -5.96
C ALA A 297 16.02 9.48 -5.17
N PRO A 298 15.66 10.74 -4.84
CA PRO A 298 16.50 11.59 -4.00
C PRO A 298 16.76 10.94 -2.63
N GLY A 299 18.02 10.86 -2.23
CA GLY A 299 18.43 10.24 -0.96
C GLY A 299 18.54 8.71 -0.99
N TYR A 300 18.54 8.10 -2.18
CA TYR A 300 18.66 6.65 -2.38
C TYR A 300 19.74 6.31 -3.41
N TYR A 301 20.32 5.13 -3.29
CA TYR A 301 21.14 4.54 -4.36
C TYR A 301 20.22 4.07 -5.49
N SER A 302 20.63 4.32 -6.74
CA SER A 302 19.87 3.88 -7.91
C SER A 302 19.98 2.36 -8.10
N ASP A 303 18.86 1.75 -8.53
CA ASP A 303 18.85 0.38 -9.04
C ASP A 303 18.90 0.38 -10.57
N THR A 304 19.50 -0.66 -11.15
CA THR A 304 19.54 -0.92 -12.60
C THR A 304 19.30 -2.39 -12.85
N SER A 305 18.21 -2.69 -13.54
CA SER A 305 17.75 -4.06 -13.79
C SER A 305 17.49 -4.29 -15.28
N GLN A 306 17.69 -5.56 -15.73
CA GLN A 306 17.28 -6.00 -17.08
C GLN A 306 15.92 -6.69 -16.96
N VAL A 307 14.89 -6.13 -17.59
CA VAL A 307 13.50 -6.61 -17.49
C VAL A 307 12.99 -7.05 -18.87
N SER A 308 12.64 -8.32 -19.00
CA SER A 308 12.01 -8.85 -20.22
C SER A 308 10.50 -8.69 -20.16
N ILE A 309 9.91 -8.05 -21.15
CA ILE A 309 8.48 -7.75 -21.18
C ILE A 309 7.69 -9.00 -21.59
N LEU A 310 6.63 -9.30 -20.86
CA LEU A 310 5.66 -10.33 -21.19
C LEU A 310 4.66 -9.82 -22.25
N ASP A 311 4.31 -10.68 -23.20
CA ASP A 311 3.47 -10.31 -24.34
C ASP A 311 1.96 -10.45 -24.10
N THR A 312 1.55 -11.10 -23.02
CA THR A 312 0.14 -11.46 -22.78
C THR A 312 -0.43 -10.93 -21.47
N PHE A 313 0.41 -10.31 -20.64
CA PHE A 313 0.02 -9.79 -19.34
C PHE A 313 0.98 -8.68 -18.87
N ILE A 314 0.72 -8.11 -17.69
CA ILE A 314 1.60 -7.13 -17.08
C ILE A 314 2.89 -7.81 -16.63
N THR A 315 4.04 -7.25 -16.99
CA THR A 315 5.31 -7.59 -16.38
C THR A 315 5.43 -6.80 -15.09
N PHE A 316 5.53 -7.48 -13.95
CA PHE A 316 5.73 -6.83 -12.66
C PHE A 316 7.20 -6.80 -12.29
N HIS A 317 7.68 -5.64 -11.87
CA HIS A 317 9.05 -5.41 -11.41
C HIS A 317 9.04 -4.47 -10.21
N ASP A 318 8.96 -5.03 -9.00
CA ASP A 318 9.07 -4.26 -7.76
C ASP A 318 10.53 -4.05 -7.40
N VAL A 319 10.87 -2.86 -6.89
CA VAL A 319 12.24 -2.50 -6.56
C VAL A 319 12.32 -1.90 -5.17
N GLY A 320 13.24 -2.43 -4.37
CA GLY A 320 13.63 -1.85 -3.10
C GLY A 320 14.87 -0.98 -3.27
N LEU A 321 14.80 0.29 -2.92
CA LEU A 321 15.96 1.18 -2.91
C LEU A 321 16.55 1.29 -1.52
N LEU A 322 17.87 1.28 -1.45
CA LEU A 322 18.63 1.51 -0.22
C LEU A 322 18.87 3.00 -0.05
N SER A 323 18.52 3.54 1.12
CA SER A 323 18.82 4.94 1.45
C SER A 323 20.32 5.22 1.41
N SER A 324 20.71 6.31 0.76
CA SER A 324 22.09 6.80 0.71
C SER A 324 22.43 7.72 1.89
N GLN A 325 21.47 8.03 2.74
CA GLN A 325 21.70 8.82 3.95
C GLN A 325 22.47 7.99 4.97
N PRO A 326 23.49 8.56 5.64
CA PRO A 326 24.19 7.84 6.68
C PRO A 326 23.28 7.55 7.89
N PRO A 327 23.51 6.45 8.64
CA PRO A 327 22.81 6.21 9.89
C PRO A 327 23.15 7.29 10.93
N ILE A 328 22.16 7.70 11.71
CA ILE A 328 22.30 8.65 12.82
C ILE A 328 21.68 8.10 14.10
N VAL A 329 22.09 8.64 15.25
CA VAL A 329 21.35 8.46 16.52
C VAL A 329 20.15 9.39 16.52
N VAL A 330 18.93 8.85 16.70
CA VAL A 330 17.68 9.62 16.65
C VAL A 330 17.12 9.92 18.04
N GLU A 331 17.37 9.05 19.03
CA GLU A 331 16.89 9.21 20.38
C GLU A 331 17.84 8.53 21.39
N THR A 332 17.93 9.06 22.59
CA THR A 332 18.69 8.45 23.69
C THR A 332 17.96 8.56 25.02
N PHE A 333 18.18 7.57 25.87
CA PHE A 333 17.91 7.67 27.30
C PHE A 333 19.18 7.28 28.07
N PRO A 334 19.74 8.20 28.91
CA PRO A 334 19.26 9.56 29.18
C PRO A 334 19.29 10.47 27.95
N VAL A 335 18.51 11.54 28.00
CA VAL A 335 18.59 12.60 27.00
C VAL A 335 19.89 13.42 27.18
N GLU A 336 20.36 14.05 26.11
CA GLU A 336 21.51 14.95 26.16
C GLU A 336 21.37 16.00 27.27
N GLY A 337 22.36 16.07 28.13
CA GLY A 337 22.42 17.03 29.24
C GLY A 337 21.60 16.66 30.47
N ASP A 338 21.06 15.44 30.57
CA ASP A 338 20.40 14.97 31.78
C ASP A 338 21.33 15.11 32.99
N SER A 339 20.83 15.66 34.10
CA SER A 339 21.64 15.99 35.28
C SER A 339 21.31 15.14 36.53
N LEU A 340 20.34 14.22 36.40
CA LEU A 340 19.87 13.38 37.51
C LEU A 340 19.71 11.92 37.12
N PHE A 341 20.46 11.45 36.13
CA PHE A 341 20.35 10.06 35.61
C PHE A 341 20.61 9.08 36.78
N PRO A 342 19.73 8.07 36.99
CA PRO A 342 19.92 7.05 38.01
C PRO A 342 21.13 6.16 37.66
N SER A 343 22.02 5.92 38.63
CA SER A 343 23.29 5.25 38.39
C SER A 343 23.19 3.75 38.03
N LEU A 344 22.00 3.15 38.19
CA LEU A 344 21.75 1.72 37.93
C LEU A 344 20.81 1.50 36.72
N GLU A 345 20.29 2.55 36.14
CA GLU A 345 19.42 2.43 34.98
C GLU A 345 20.24 2.15 33.70
N PRO A 346 19.71 1.32 32.79
CA PRO A 346 20.34 1.11 31.49
C PRO A 346 20.24 2.37 30.64
N ILE A 347 21.18 2.48 29.71
CA ILE A 347 21.25 3.58 28.74
C ILE A 347 20.75 3.02 27.40
N GLU A 348 19.80 3.70 26.79
CA GLU A 348 19.23 3.31 25.51
C GLU A 348 19.69 4.28 24.41
N ILE A 349 20.06 3.73 23.26
CA ILE A 349 20.48 4.48 22.07
C ILE A 349 19.71 3.93 20.86
N HIS A 350 18.92 4.79 20.21
CA HIS A 350 18.12 4.45 19.06
C HIS A 350 18.74 5.02 17.79
N PHE A 351 18.91 4.19 16.79
CA PHE A 351 19.47 4.55 15.49
C PHE A 351 18.36 4.69 14.44
N SER A 352 18.63 5.49 13.41
CA SER A 352 17.69 5.75 12.31
C SER A 352 17.44 4.53 11.41
N ARG A 353 18.32 3.52 11.46
CA ARG A 353 18.28 2.30 10.66
C ARG A 353 19.01 1.13 11.33
N PRO A 354 18.87 -0.11 10.77
CA PRO A 354 19.57 -1.28 11.27
C PRO A 354 21.09 -1.12 11.24
N MET A 355 21.75 -1.32 12.38
CA MET A 355 23.20 -1.18 12.57
C MET A 355 23.91 -2.54 12.58
N ASP A 356 25.17 -2.56 12.17
CA ASP A 356 26.07 -3.67 12.46
C ASP A 356 26.39 -3.70 13.96
N THR A 357 25.81 -4.66 14.65
CA THR A 357 25.86 -4.73 16.11
C THR A 357 27.26 -4.87 16.69
N VAL A 358 28.16 -5.49 15.91
CA VAL A 358 29.56 -5.70 16.33
C VAL A 358 30.36 -4.42 16.21
N SER A 359 30.23 -3.71 15.09
CA SER A 359 30.96 -2.45 14.87
C SER A 359 30.56 -1.38 15.87
N VAL A 360 29.26 -1.23 16.15
CA VAL A 360 28.75 -0.25 17.11
C VAL A 360 29.28 -0.54 18.52
N LEU A 361 29.14 -1.79 19.01
CA LEU A 361 29.62 -2.14 20.35
C LEU A 361 31.14 -1.96 20.51
N ALA A 362 31.91 -2.22 19.44
CA ALA A 362 33.35 -2.02 19.46
C ALA A 362 33.75 -0.52 19.48
N SER A 363 32.84 0.37 19.05
CA SER A 363 33.05 1.80 18.94
C SER A 363 32.56 2.60 20.17
N VAL A 364 31.92 1.95 21.16
CA VAL A 364 31.38 2.61 22.36
C VAL A 364 32.47 2.80 23.42
N VAL A 365 32.65 4.02 23.92
CA VAL A 365 33.57 4.36 25.03
C VAL A 365 32.87 5.28 26.02
N PHE A 366 33.05 4.97 27.32
CA PHE A 366 32.66 5.82 28.43
C PHE A 366 33.79 6.68 28.95
N SER A 367 33.51 7.93 29.30
CA SER A 367 34.41 8.84 30.01
C SER A 367 33.66 9.52 31.17
N PRO A 368 33.98 9.28 32.44
CA PRO A 368 35.01 8.36 32.95
C PRO A 368 34.80 6.91 32.55
N SER A 369 35.89 6.14 32.40
CA SER A 369 35.81 4.75 31.98
C SER A 369 35.05 3.88 32.99
N THR A 370 34.13 3.10 32.51
CA THR A 370 33.43 2.05 33.24
C THR A 370 33.27 0.82 32.33
N ASN A 371 33.18 -0.38 32.91
CA ASN A 371 32.79 -1.55 32.16
C ASN A 371 31.27 -1.49 31.93
N PHE A 372 30.83 -2.10 30.86
CA PHE A 372 29.41 -2.22 30.53
C PHE A 372 29.14 -3.51 29.78
N GLU A 373 27.92 -4.01 29.89
CA GLU A 373 27.35 -5.00 28.98
C GLU A 373 26.47 -4.27 27.98
N GLY A 374 26.61 -4.61 26.69
CA GLY A 374 25.77 -4.10 25.62
C GLY A 374 24.92 -5.20 25.02
N TYR A 375 23.64 -4.95 24.91
CA TYR A 375 22.76 -5.86 24.20
C TYR A 375 21.83 -5.11 23.27
N TRP A 376 21.37 -5.77 22.20
CA TRP A 376 20.46 -5.19 21.22
C TRP A 376 19.02 -5.68 21.46
N TYR A 377 18.10 -4.74 21.70
CA TYR A 377 16.66 -5.05 21.81
C TYR A 377 16.10 -5.47 20.46
N ASP A 378 16.51 -4.75 19.41
CA ASP A 378 16.33 -5.04 18.00
C ASP A 378 17.61 -4.59 17.27
N ASN A 379 17.62 -4.54 15.93
CA ASN A 379 18.80 -4.11 15.17
C ASN A 379 18.98 -2.58 15.07
N GLN A 380 18.13 -1.79 15.73
CA GLN A 380 18.18 -0.32 15.77
C GLN A 380 18.29 0.23 17.20
N THR A 381 18.08 -0.59 18.22
CA THR A 381 18.05 -0.17 19.63
C THR A 381 19.11 -0.88 20.43
N LEU A 382 20.15 -0.13 20.83
CA LEU A 382 21.24 -0.59 21.69
C LEU A 382 20.92 -0.25 23.14
N ILE A 383 21.03 -1.24 24.03
CA ILE A 383 20.95 -1.10 25.48
C ILE A 383 22.34 -1.30 26.07
N LEU A 384 22.84 -0.31 26.79
CA LEU A 384 24.09 -0.36 27.54
C LEU A 384 23.81 -0.43 29.03
N THR A 385 24.30 -1.47 29.69
CA THR A 385 24.20 -1.64 31.15
C THR A 385 25.58 -1.50 31.77
N PRO A 386 25.93 -0.32 32.33
CA PRO A 386 27.20 -0.15 33.03
C PRO A 386 27.26 -0.99 34.33
N ASP A 387 28.43 -1.56 34.66
CA ASP A 387 28.61 -2.29 35.93
C ASP A 387 28.30 -1.39 37.14
N SER A 388 28.75 -0.14 37.08
CA SER A 388 28.42 0.90 38.05
C SER A 388 28.81 2.28 37.54
N LEU A 389 27.93 3.26 37.77
CA LEU A 389 28.25 4.69 37.56
C LEU A 389 28.43 5.35 38.93
N SER A 390 29.46 6.19 39.06
CA SER A 390 29.68 6.98 40.24
C SER A 390 28.60 8.05 40.37
N PHE A 391 28.10 8.29 41.59
CA PHE A 391 27.11 9.32 41.85
C PHE A 391 27.67 10.74 41.57
N GLU A 392 26.77 11.66 41.24
CA GLU A 392 27.07 13.09 41.02
C GLU A 392 28.24 13.34 40.05
N THR A 393 28.42 12.43 39.06
CA THR A 393 29.55 12.41 38.14
C THR A 393 29.07 12.68 36.70
N ASN A 394 29.79 13.55 35.99
CA ASN A 394 29.53 13.79 34.56
C ASN A 394 30.12 12.65 33.76
N TYR A 395 29.31 12.06 32.89
CA TYR A 395 29.70 11.04 31.94
C TYR A 395 29.53 11.54 30.50
N THR A 396 30.39 11.05 29.64
CA THR A 396 30.26 11.16 28.19
C THR A 396 30.34 9.76 27.62
N ILE A 397 29.36 9.39 26.83
CA ILE A 397 29.43 8.21 25.96
C ILE A 397 29.82 8.68 24.58
N THR A 398 30.85 8.10 24.01
CA THR A 398 31.26 8.34 22.63
C THR A 398 31.03 7.08 21.82
N ILE A 399 30.37 7.19 20.66
CA ILE A 399 30.38 6.18 19.61
C ILE A 399 31.24 6.74 18.49
N PHE A 400 32.34 6.05 18.20
CA PHE A 400 33.28 6.49 17.18
C PHE A 400 32.75 6.21 15.76
N ASP A 401 33.34 6.88 14.76
CA ASP A 401 32.93 6.86 13.35
C ASP A 401 33.20 5.52 12.62
N GLU A 402 33.88 4.56 13.28
CA GLU A 402 33.98 3.18 12.83
C GLU A 402 32.65 2.42 12.92
N ALA A 403 31.67 2.92 13.69
CA ALA A 403 30.31 2.37 13.73
C ALA A 403 29.63 2.54 12.37
N HIS A 404 29.02 1.45 11.88
CA HIS A 404 28.37 1.43 10.56
C HIS A 404 27.07 0.63 10.59
N ASP A 405 26.24 0.83 9.58
CA ASP A 405 25.00 0.06 9.38
C ASP A 405 25.28 -1.36 8.85
N VAL A 406 24.23 -2.16 8.70
CA VAL A 406 24.33 -3.54 8.16
C VAL A 406 24.82 -3.59 6.71
N HIS A 407 24.85 -2.47 6.00
CA HIS A 407 25.33 -2.33 4.62
C HIS A 407 26.76 -1.78 4.55
N GLY A 408 27.35 -1.42 5.69
CA GLY A 408 28.72 -0.90 5.79
C GLY A 408 28.83 0.62 5.63
N HIS A 409 27.71 1.39 5.71
CA HIS A 409 27.76 2.84 5.68
C HIS A 409 28.11 3.37 7.06
N SER A 410 29.18 4.15 7.17
CA SER A 410 29.59 4.79 8.42
C SER A 410 28.53 5.75 8.94
N MET A 411 28.37 5.78 10.26
CA MET A 411 27.42 6.66 10.95
C MET A 411 27.81 8.14 10.75
N ASP A 412 26.82 9.02 10.61
CA ASP A 412 26.96 10.46 10.81
C ASP A 412 26.76 10.77 12.29
N GLY A 413 27.83 10.71 13.04
CA GLY A 413 27.76 10.85 14.50
C GLY A 413 27.60 12.28 14.97
N ASP A 414 28.06 13.26 14.22
CA ASP A 414 27.92 14.69 14.53
C ASP A 414 26.72 15.38 13.86
N GLN A 415 25.94 14.58 13.10
CA GLN A 415 24.68 14.99 12.45
C GLN A 415 24.85 16.18 11.47
N ASN A 416 25.98 16.22 10.76
CA ASN A 416 26.26 17.26 9.78
C ASN A 416 25.73 16.94 8.37
N GLY A 417 25.17 15.74 8.17
CA GLY A 417 24.63 15.22 6.90
C GLY A 417 25.63 14.43 6.07
N GLU A 418 26.85 14.26 6.54
CA GLU A 418 27.90 13.48 5.89
C GLU A 418 28.32 12.29 6.77
N SER A 419 28.67 11.16 6.16
CA SER A 419 29.19 9.99 6.88
C SER A 419 30.46 10.34 7.66
N GLY A 420 30.56 9.85 8.90
CA GLY A 420 31.69 10.08 9.79
C GLY A 420 31.33 10.96 10.97
N GLY A 421 32.36 11.38 11.72
CA GLY A 421 32.14 12.11 12.97
C GLY A 421 31.70 11.21 14.12
N ASN A 422 32.05 11.61 15.34
CA ASN A 422 31.75 10.83 16.53
C ASN A 422 30.44 11.32 17.14
N PHE A 423 29.57 10.40 17.52
CA PHE A 423 28.42 10.71 18.36
C PHE A 423 28.88 10.87 19.81
N GLN A 424 28.35 11.85 20.53
CA GLN A 424 28.59 12.08 21.95
C GLN A 424 27.27 12.34 22.69
N LEU A 425 27.07 11.60 23.78
CA LEU A 425 25.98 11.79 24.74
C LEU A 425 26.57 12.22 26.07
N HIS A 426 26.17 13.37 26.57
CA HIS A 426 26.60 13.90 27.85
C HIS A 426 25.47 13.84 28.88
N PHE A 427 25.75 13.31 30.05
CA PHE A 427 24.81 13.29 31.16
C PHE A 427 25.53 13.33 32.52
N ARG A 428 24.78 13.60 33.57
CA ARG A 428 25.30 13.56 34.93
C ARG A 428 24.43 12.65 35.78
N THR A 429 25.08 11.77 36.55
CA THR A 429 24.38 10.90 37.49
C THR A 429 23.85 11.69 38.69
N GLY A 430 22.72 11.28 39.20
CA GLY A 430 22.12 11.82 40.41
C GLY A 430 22.93 11.49 41.68
N PRO A 431 22.50 12.05 42.84
CA PRO A 431 23.07 11.69 44.14
C PRO A 431 22.75 10.25 44.50
N ALA A 432 23.52 9.68 45.43
CA ALA A 432 23.21 8.36 45.97
C ALA A 432 21.80 8.35 46.55
N ASP A 433 21.00 7.36 46.18
CA ASP A 433 19.76 7.12 46.86
C ASP A 433 20.05 6.55 48.27
N MET A 434 19.60 7.28 49.28
CA MET A 434 19.76 6.93 50.70
C MET A 434 18.41 6.57 51.35
N ILE A 435 17.34 6.52 50.55
CA ILE A 435 16.00 6.17 51.03
C ILE A 435 15.87 4.65 50.91
N PRO A 436 15.58 3.93 51.99
CA PRO A 436 15.36 2.49 51.89
C PRO A 436 14.06 2.18 51.14
N PRO A 437 14.03 1.12 50.32
CA PRO A 437 12.84 0.75 49.60
C PRO A 437 11.65 0.40 50.51
N GLU A 438 10.50 0.90 50.17
CA GLU A 438 9.25 0.65 50.89
C GLU A 438 8.33 -0.29 50.05
N ILE A 439 7.60 -1.17 50.78
CA ILE A 439 6.60 -2.02 50.14
C ILE A 439 5.33 -1.23 49.88
N VAL A 440 5.03 -0.98 48.60
CA VAL A 440 3.81 -0.27 48.18
C VAL A 440 2.59 -1.18 48.22
N SER A 441 2.73 -2.43 47.82
CA SER A 441 1.63 -3.38 47.83
C SER A 441 2.09 -4.82 47.94
N THR A 442 1.22 -5.70 48.40
CA THR A 442 1.43 -7.13 48.42
C THR A 442 0.20 -7.87 47.88
N PHE A 443 0.44 -8.97 47.22
CA PHE A 443 -0.60 -9.96 46.95
C PHE A 443 -0.12 -11.30 47.44
N PRO A 444 -0.86 -12.02 48.30
CA PRO A 444 -2.12 -11.58 48.94
C PRO A 444 -1.94 -10.32 49.79
N PRO A 445 -2.97 -9.46 49.94
CA PRO A 445 -2.90 -8.30 50.80
C PRO A 445 -2.71 -8.71 52.27
N ASN A 446 -2.20 -7.77 53.11
CA ASN A 446 -1.99 -8.02 54.54
C ASN A 446 -3.30 -8.51 55.20
N VAL A 447 -3.20 -9.51 56.09
CA VAL A 447 -4.32 -10.18 56.78
C VAL A 447 -5.38 -10.85 55.88
N ALA A 448 -5.04 -11.16 54.64
CA ALA A 448 -5.94 -11.91 53.74
C ALA A 448 -6.34 -13.27 54.30
N ASN A 449 -7.62 -13.63 54.14
CA ASN A 449 -8.16 -14.95 54.54
C ASN A 449 -8.58 -15.75 53.31
N ASN A 450 -8.61 -17.05 53.42
CA ASN A 450 -9.01 -18.00 52.36
C ASN A 450 -8.08 -17.94 51.12
N ILE A 451 -6.79 -17.87 51.36
CA ILE A 451 -5.77 -17.91 50.32
C ILE A 451 -5.60 -19.34 49.82
N GLU A 452 -5.38 -19.52 48.52
CA GLU A 452 -5.08 -20.83 47.93
C GLU A 452 -3.83 -21.47 48.56
N ILE A 453 -3.74 -22.82 48.50
CA ILE A 453 -2.65 -23.57 49.15
C ILE A 453 -1.27 -23.27 48.54
N PHE A 454 -1.24 -22.81 47.24
CA PHE A 454 -0.03 -22.42 46.53
C PHE A 454 -0.24 -21.04 45.86
N PRO A 455 -0.29 -19.94 46.65
CA PRO A 455 -0.49 -18.64 46.10
C PRO A 455 0.75 -18.12 45.40
N ILE A 456 0.58 -17.37 44.32
CA ILE A 456 1.65 -16.47 43.81
C ILE A 456 1.74 -15.32 44.79
N ILE A 457 2.93 -15.06 45.33
CA ILE A 457 3.19 -13.90 46.20
C ILE A 457 3.85 -12.83 45.35
N ASN A 458 3.17 -11.73 45.16
CA ASN A 458 3.73 -10.53 44.55
C ASN A 458 3.99 -9.46 45.62
N ILE A 459 5.17 -8.85 45.57
CA ILE A 459 5.55 -7.73 46.41
C ILE A 459 6.00 -6.61 45.47
N GLN A 460 5.34 -5.48 45.57
CA GLN A 460 5.69 -4.30 44.80
C GLN A 460 6.39 -3.30 45.72
N PHE A 461 7.55 -2.86 45.27
CA PHE A 461 8.30 -1.80 45.97
C PHE A 461 8.11 -0.48 45.23
N ASP A 462 8.43 0.63 45.89
CA ASP A 462 8.40 2.00 45.40
C ASP A 462 9.63 2.34 44.50
N GLU A 463 10.62 1.48 44.51
CA GLU A 463 11.86 1.62 43.74
C GLU A 463 12.37 0.26 43.19
N THR A 464 13.32 0.31 42.24
CA THR A 464 13.97 -0.88 41.71
C THR A 464 14.96 -1.44 42.72
N LEU A 465 14.83 -2.74 43.02
CA LEU A 465 15.71 -3.42 43.96
C LEU A 465 16.94 -3.99 43.24
N ASN A 466 18.10 -3.86 43.85
CA ASN A 466 19.29 -4.56 43.45
C ASN A 466 19.16 -6.06 43.84
N THR A 467 19.18 -6.95 42.83
CA THR A 467 18.96 -8.41 43.03
C THR A 467 20.24 -9.21 43.04
#